data_d997b69a78e3a93c505f3675a095164d
#
_entry.id   d997b69a78e3a93c505f3675a095164d
#
_cell.length_a   1.000
_cell.length_b   1.000
_cell.length_c   1.000
_cell.angle_alpha   90.00
_cell.angle_beta   90.00
_cell.angle_gamma   90.00
#
_symmetry.space_group_name_H-M   'P 1'
#
loop_
_entity.id
_entity.type
_entity.pdbx_description
1 polymer ?
#
loop_
_entity_poly.entity_id
_entity_poly.type
_entity_poly.pdbx_seq_one_letter_code
_entity_poly.pdbx_strand_id
1 'polypeptide(L)'
;QIKHLQENGIPLKQIVYVNFEDERLLELSADDLNLILEIGLEMSGADNKPYLFLDEIQNVEGWEKFVRRIADMKYRIHITGSNSKMLSSEIASTLGGRFMIVDIYPYSFPEYLAAQGKDKNYLEVLSTKDRAEVVGMCDQYVKYGAFPELVDIRNKREYLNSIYQTIYLGDIMTRNKITNDFAVRLILKKIAESVAKPLSFNRLSNILKSAGAVLGKQTVINYVGYMMDSYMLFTLQNYAAKLVEKETSPKYYFMDTG
;
A
#
# COMPACT_ATOMS: atom_id res chain seq x y z
N GLN A 1 4.99 4.47 -15.33
CA GLN A 1 4.56 5.78 -15.94
C GLN A 1 5.75 6.54 -16.51
N ILE A 2 6.86 6.73 -15.78
CA ILE A 2 8.06 7.44 -16.30
C ILE A 2 8.54 6.83 -17.63
N LYS A 3 8.75 5.51 -17.67
CA LYS A 3 9.13 4.81 -18.89
C LYS A 3 8.13 5.05 -20.04
N HIS A 4 6.84 4.99 -19.76
CA HIS A 4 5.81 5.24 -20.75
C HIS A 4 5.85 6.69 -21.28
N LEU A 5 6.10 7.68 -20.41
CA LEU A 5 6.29 9.08 -20.86
C LEU A 5 7.48 9.22 -21.81
N GLN A 6 8.61 8.57 -21.50
CA GLN A 6 9.80 8.57 -22.36
C GLN A 6 9.54 7.90 -23.71
N GLU A 7 8.84 6.76 -23.72
CA GLU A 7 8.42 6.06 -24.93
C GLU A 7 7.49 6.92 -25.81
N ASN A 8 6.72 7.83 -25.20
CA ASN A 8 5.88 8.81 -25.90
C ASN A 8 6.61 10.15 -26.21
N GLY A 9 7.94 10.18 -26.14
CA GLY A 9 8.75 11.30 -26.57
C GLY A 9 8.92 12.43 -25.55
N ILE A 10 8.50 12.24 -24.29
CA ILE A 10 8.76 13.22 -23.23
C ILE A 10 10.24 13.10 -22.80
N PRO A 11 11.05 14.15 -22.96
CA PRO A 11 12.45 14.11 -22.61
C PRO A 11 12.63 14.04 -21.08
N LEU A 12 13.68 13.33 -20.63
CA LEU A 12 13.95 13.11 -19.19
C LEU A 12 14.04 14.42 -18.41
N LYS A 13 14.58 15.49 -19.02
CA LYS A 13 14.66 16.83 -18.40
C LYS A 13 13.32 17.46 -18.03
N GLN A 14 12.20 16.94 -18.57
CA GLN A 14 10.84 17.36 -18.20
C GLN A 14 10.22 16.44 -17.13
N ILE A 15 10.97 15.49 -16.58
CA ILE A 15 10.49 14.56 -15.57
C ILE A 15 11.30 14.79 -14.31
N VAL A 16 10.62 15.22 -13.25
CA VAL A 16 11.21 15.40 -11.91
C VAL A 16 10.72 14.25 -11.04
N TYR A 17 11.65 13.46 -10.51
CA TYR A 17 11.37 12.40 -9.54
C TYR A 17 12.12 12.70 -8.25
N VAL A 18 11.38 12.69 -7.14
CA VAL A 18 11.94 12.88 -5.79
C VAL A 18 11.35 11.81 -4.88
N ASN A 19 12.21 11.07 -4.19
CA ASN A 19 11.82 10.13 -3.14
C ASN A 19 12.09 10.77 -1.77
N PHE A 20 11.04 10.99 -0.99
CA PHE A 20 11.12 11.61 0.35
C PHE A 20 11.44 10.61 1.47
N GLU A 21 11.79 9.35 1.13
CA GLU A 21 12.48 8.44 2.07
C GLU A 21 13.99 8.61 2.06
N ASP A 22 14.53 9.36 1.10
CA ASP A 22 15.98 9.63 1.06
C ASP A 22 16.39 10.43 2.30
N GLU A 23 17.34 9.90 3.07
CA GLU A 23 17.81 10.50 4.32
C GLU A 23 18.39 11.91 4.14
N ARG A 24 18.82 12.26 2.94
CA ARG A 24 19.33 13.60 2.60
C ARG A 24 18.21 14.64 2.53
N LEU A 25 16.95 14.20 2.47
CA LEU A 25 15.75 15.02 2.33
C LEU A 25 14.89 15.04 3.61
N LEU A 26 15.33 14.39 4.71
CA LEU A 26 14.53 14.24 5.93
C LEU A 26 14.17 15.56 6.63
N GLU A 27 14.93 16.62 6.38
CA GLU A 27 14.69 17.96 6.97
C GLU A 27 13.85 18.87 6.08
N LEU A 28 13.38 18.38 4.92
CA LEU A 28 12.56 19.20 4.02
C LEU A 28 11.20 19.53 4.63
N SER A 29 10.87 20.80 4.57
CA SER A 29 9.57 21.34 4.93
C SER A 29 8.68 21.58 3.71
N ALA A 30 7.40 21.89 3.94
CA ALA A 30 6.49 22.23 2.85
C ALA A 30 6.96 23.46 2.04
N ASP A 31 7.69 24.39 2.67
CA ASP A 31 8.23 25.58 1.99
C ASP A 31 9.34 25.21 0.99
N ASP A 32 10.13 24.17 1.30
CA ASP A 32 11.22 23.68 0.45
C ASP A 32 10.70 22.95 -0.80
N LEU A 33 9.45 22.45 -0.78
CA LEU A 33 8.84 21.82 -1.95
C LEU A 33 8.78 22.75 -3.16
N ASN A 34 8.75 24.07 -2.94
CA ASN A 34 8.77 25.04 -4.04
C ASN A 34 10.10 25.01 -4.81
N LEU A 35 11.21 24.73 -4.14
CA LEU A 35 12.53 24.60 -4.77
C LEU A 35 12.56 23.46 -5.78
N ILE A 36 11.87 22.35 -5.49
CA ILE A 36 11.75 21.23 -6.43
C ILE A 36 11.05 21.66 -7.73
N LEU A 37 10.02 22.49 -7.60
CA LEU A 37 9.32 23.05 -8.76
C LEU A 37 10.19 24.01 -9.55
N GLU A 38 10.93 24.88 -8.88
CA GLU A 38 11.85 25.84 -9.51
C GLU A 38 12.95 25.12 -10.30
N ILE A 39 13.62 24.14 -9.68
CA ILE A 39 14.63 23.32 -10.35
C ILE A 39 14.02 22.57 -11.55
N GLY A 40 12.82 22.02 -11.38
CA GLY A 40 12.10 21.34 -12.45
C GLY A 40 11.81 22.25 -13.65
N LEU A 41 11.46 23.51 -13.42
CA LEU A 41 11.25 24.52 -14.46
C LEU A 41 12.57 24.92 -15.14
N GLU A 42 13.65 25.11 -14.40
CA GLU A 42 14.97 25.37 -14.96
C GLU A 42 15.43 24.25 -15.89
N MET A 43 15.27 22.99 -15.46
CA MET A 43 15.65 21.82 -16.24
C MET A 43 14.78 21.63 -17.50
N SER A 44 13.49 21.88 -17.40
CA SER A 44 12.53 21.64 -18.50
C SER A 44 12.51 22.77 -19.54
N GLY A 45 13.01 23.96 -19.18
CA GLY A 45 12.84 25.22 -19.91
C GLY A 45 11.55 25.92 -19.51
N ALA A 46 11.61 27.24 -19.34
CA ALA A 46 10.58 28.07 -18.71
C ALA A 46 9.16 27.91 -19.31
N ASP A 47 9.06 27.53 -20.57
CA ASP A 47 7.77 27.36 -21.27
C ASP A 47 7.16 25.95 -21.07
N ASN A 48 7.89 25.01 -20.47
CA ASN A 48 7.48 23.63 -20.32
C ASN A 48 7.20 23.29 -18.85
N LYS A 49 5.97 22.89 -18.54
CA LYS A 49 5.63 22.38 -17.20
C LYS A 49 6.19 20.98 -17.01
N PRO A 50 7.05 20.74 -16.01
CA PRO A 50 7.56 19.41 -15.74
C PRO A 50 6.45 18.46 -15.23
N TYR A 51 6.65 17.17 -15.45
CA TYR A 51 5.92 16.10 -14.77
C TYR A 51 6.59 15.87 -13.43
N LEU A 52 5.83 15.94 -12.36
CA LEU A 52 6.32 15.76 -11.00
C LEU A 52 5.92 14.38 -10.48
N PHE A 53 6.90 13.59 -10.05
CA PHE A 53 6.73 12.32 -9.37
C PHE A 53 7.30 12.47 -7.97
N LEU A 54 6.42 12.53 -6.98
CA LEU A 54 6.73 12.80 -5.58
C LEU A 54 6.43 11.53 -4.79
N ASP A 55 7.48 10.76 -4.53
CA ASP A 55 7.41 9.44 -3.94
C ASP A 55 7.51 9.55 -2.42
N GLU A 56 6.63 8.82 -1.68
CA GLU A 56 6.51 8.85 -0.22
C GLU A 56 6.34 10.28 0.36
N ILE A 57 5.53 11.10 -0.33
CA ILE A 57 5.39 12.54 -0.01
C ILE A 57 4.82 12.81 1.39
N GLN A 58 4.14 11.84 2.01
CA GLN A 58 3.63 11.96 3.37
C GLN A 58 4.72 12.16 4.42
N ASN A 59 5.98 11.97 4.07
CA ASN A 59 7.11 12.27 4.94
C ASN A 59 7.37 13.79 5.08
N VAL A 60 6.74 14.64 4.26
CA VAL A 60 6.81 16.09 4.35
C VAL A 60 5.51 16.64 4.93
N GLU A 61 5.55 17.20 6.13
CA GLU A 61 4.36 17.77 6.77
C GLU A 61 3.80 18.96 5.96
N GLY A 62 2.49 18.96 5.70
CA GLY A 62 1.81 20.06 4.98
C GLY A 62 1.93 20.01 3.46
N TRP A 63 2.42 18.92 2.89
CA TRP A 63 2.58 18.71 1.45
C TRP A 63 1.29 18.93 0.65
N GLU A 64 0.13 18.69 1.25
CA GLU A 64 -1.17 18.75 0.58
C GLU A 64 -1.48 20.14 0.03
N LYS A 65 -1.07 21.18 0.76
CA LYS A 65 -1.25 22.58 0.33
C LYS A 65 -0.41 22.89 -0.91
N PHE A 66 0.82 22.41 -0.93
CA PHE A 66 1.71 22.53 -2.09
C PHE A 66 1.12 21.83 -3.31
N VAL A 67 0.77 20.55 -3.17
CA VAL A 67 0.20 19.75 -4.27
C VAL A 67 -1.08 20.37 -4.81
N ARG A 68 -1.97 20.85 -3.93
CA ARG A 68 -3.18 21.56 -4.34
C ARG A 68 -2.87 22.79 -5.18
N ARG A 69 -1.94 23.63 -4.71
CA ARG A 69 -1.54 24.87 -5.40
C ARG A 69 -1.02 24.57 -6.81
N ILE A 70 -0.09 23.62 -6.94
CA ILE A 70 0.49 23.31 -8.26
C ILE A 70 -0.49 22.56 -9.17
N ALA A 71 -1.43 21.77 -8.61
CA ALA A 71 -2.51 21.18 -9.37
C ALA A 71 -3.47 22.25 -9.94
N ASP A 72 -3.79 23.30 -9.16
CA ASP A 72 -4.56 24.44 -9.63
C ASP A 72 -3.84 25.20 -10.77
N MET A 73 -2.52 25.22 -10.74
CA MET A 73 -1.66 25.75 -11.80
C MET A 73 -1.54 24.79 -13.00
N LYS A 74 -2.26 23.65 -13.01
CA LYS A 74 -2.28 22.64 -14.08
C LYS A 74 -0.93 21.95 -14.34
N TYR A 75 -0.16 21.70 -13.29
CA TYR A 75 0.95 20.76 -13.35
C TYR A 75 0.44 19.31 -13.34
N ARG A 76 1.21 18.40 -13.93
CA ARG A 76 0.96 16.97 -13.89
C ARG A 76 1.76 16.36 -12.76
N ILE A 77 1.03 15.93 -11.72
CA ILE A 77 1.63 15.48 -10.47
C ILE A 77 1.21 14.04 -10.23
N HIS A 78 2.18 13.21 -9.93
CA HIS A 78 2.01 11.84 -9.47
C HIS A 78 2.59 11.77 -8.06
N ILE A 79 1.78 11.39 -7.12
CA ILE A 79 2.20 11.18 -5.73
C ILE A 79 2.04 9.72 -5.37
N THR A 80 2.97 9.20 -4.58
CA THR A 80 2.85 7.88 -3.99
C THR A 80 2.92 7.95 -2.48
N GLY A 81 2.49 6.92 -1.84
CA GLY A 81 2.62 6.73 -0.41
C GLY A 81 2.17 5.35 0.03
N SER A 82 2.87 4.81 1.00
CA SER A 82 2.65 3.47 1.57
C SER A 82 1.45 3.38 2.52
N ASN A 83 0.71 4.49 2.73
CA ASN A 83 -0.36 4.54 3.73
C ASN A 83 -1.70 4.98 3.11
N SER A 84 -2.74 4.16 3.32
CA SER A 84 -4.12 4.48 2.89
C SER A 84 -4.68 5.76 3.52
N LYS A 85 -4.11 6.24 4.66
CA LYS A 85 -4.48 7.53 5.24
C LYS A 85 -4.22 8.71 4.32
N MET A 86 -3.33 8.58 3.34
CA MET A 86 -3.19 9.58 2.28
C MET A 86 -4.48 9.79 1.48
N LEU A 87 -5.40 8.83 1.57
CA LEU A 87 -6.72 8.85 0.94
C LEU A 87 -7.82 9.27 1.91
N SER A 88 -7.44 9.72 3.12
CA SER A 88 -8.38 10.16 4.14
C SER A 88 -9.28 11.29 3.63
N SER A 89 -10.46 11.40 4.23
CA SER A 89 -11.41 12.48 3.92
C SER A 89 -10.80 13.88 4.10
N GLU A 90 -9.81 14.03 4.98
CA GLU A 90 -9.11 15.30 5.22
C GLU A 90 -8.24 15.67 4.03
N ILE A 91 -7.47 14.73 3.50
CA ILE A 91 -6.65 14.93 2.29
C ILE A 91 -7.54 15.14 1.08
N ALA A 92 -8.59 14.33 0.93
CA ALA A 92 -9.57 14.49 -0.14
C ALA A 92 -10.23 15.88 -0.09
N SER A 93 -10.55 16.38 1.10
CA SER A 93 -11.07 17.73 1.31
C SER A 93 -10.04 18.79 0.94
N THR A 94 -8.80 18.65 1.37
CA THR A 94 -7.72 19.60 1.09
C THR A 94 -7.41 19.67 -0.40
N LEU A 95 -7.34 18.55 -1.10
CA LEU A 95 -7.12 18.50 -2.55
C LEU A 95 -8.35 18.89 -3.38
N GLY A 96 -9.52 18.98 -2.75
CA GLY A 96 -10.73 19.50 -3.38
C GLY A 96 -11.22 18.68 -4.58
N GLY A 97 -11.06 17.35 -4.55
CA GLY A 97 -11.49 16.44 -5.61
C GLY A 97 -10.67 16.52 -6.92
N ARG A 98 -9.49 17.13 -6.88
CA ARG A 98 -8.60 17.29 -8.06
C ARG A 98 -7.57 16.17 -8.18
N PHE A 99 -7.92 14.98 -7.77
CA PHE A 99 -7.02 13.82 -7.82
C PHE A 99 -7.79 12.57 -8.24
N MET A 100 -7.05 11.61 -8.74
CA MET A 100 -7.53 10.27 -9.03
C MET A 100 -6.66 9.29 -8.22
N ILE A 101 -7.33 8.40 -7.51
CA ILE A 101 -6.68 7.36 -6.72
C ILE A 101 -6.45 6.16 -7.62
N VAL A 102 -5.26 5.58 -7.53
CA VAL A 102 -4.91 4.31 -8.16
C VAL A 102 -4.27 3.43 -7.09
N ASP A 103 -5.01 2.44 -6.62
CA ASP A 103 -4.49 1.44 -5.71
C ASP A 103 -3.65 0.42 -6.48
N ILE A 104 -2.44 0.16 -5.97
CA ILE A 104 -1.52 -0.83 -6.53
C ILE A 104 -1.44 -2.00 -5.55
N TYR A 105 -1.86 -3.16 -6.02
CA TYR A 105 -1.86 -4.41 -5.24
C TYR A 105 -0.77 -5.36 -5.72
N PRO A 106 -0.40 -6.36 -4.92
CA PRO A 106 0.35 -7.51 -5.41
C PRO A 106 -0.33 -8.14 -6.64
N TYR A 107 0.41 -8.84 -7.47
CA TYR A 107 -0.13 -9.43 -8.69
C TYR A 107 -1.35 -10.32 -8.41
N SER A 108 -2.40 -10.17 -9.20
CA SER A 108 -3.41 -11.22 -9.35
C SER A 108 -2.78 -12.46 -9.98
N PHE A 109 -3.41 -13.65 -9.85
CA PHE A 109 -2.85 -14.87 -10.44
C PHE A 109 -2.63 -14.77 -11.96
N PRO A 110 -3.52 -14.16 -12.77
CA PRO A 110 -3.24 -13.91 -14.18
C PRO A 110 -2.04 -13.00 -14.43
N GLU A 111 -1.85 -11.95 -13.62
CA GLU A 111 -0.67 -11.06 -13.73
C GLU A 111 0.61 -11.76 -13.31
N TYR A 112 0.55 -12.60 -12.25
CA TYR A 112 1.66 -13.44 -11.85
C TYR A 112 2.06 -14.41 -12.97
N LEU A 113 1.10 -15.07 -13.66
CA LEU A 113 1.37 -15.90 -14.81
C LEU A 113 2.01 -15.12 -15.96
N ALA A 114 1.48 -13.91 -16.25
CA ALA A 114 2.04 -13.04 -17.27
C ALA A 114 3.49 -12.61 -16.97
N ALA A 115 3.79 -12.31 -15.70
CA ALA A 115 5.15 -12.01 -15.24
C ALA A 115 6.11 -13.21 -15.38
N GLN A 116 5.56 -14.45 -15.36
CA GLN A 116 6.30 -15.69 -15.63
C GLN A 116 6.36 -16.05 -17.15
N GLY A 117 5.96 -15.12 -18.03
CA GLY A 117 5.98 -15.33 -19.47
C GLY A 117 4.82 -16.16 -20.04
N LYS A 118 3.74 -16.36 -19.26
CA LYS A 118 2.51 -17.01 -19.71
C LYS A 118 1.50 -15.95 -20.13
N ASP A 119 1.04 -15.98 -21.37
CA ASP A 119 0.06 -15.00 -21.84
C ASP A 119 -1.37 -15.32 -21.35
N LYS A 120 -2.32 -14.40 -21.58
CA LYS A 120 -3.72 -14.57 -21.15
C LYS A 120 -4.41 -15.77 -21.80
N ASN A 121 -4.02 -16.13 -23.03
CA ASN A 121 -4.63 -17.24 -23.76
C ASN A 121 -4.12 -18.61 -23.27
N TYR A 122 -3.04 -18.61 -22.47
CA TYR A 122 -2.46 -19.83 -21.91
C TYR A 122 -3.44 -20.63 -21.05
N LEU A 123 -4.44 -19.98 -20.45
CA LEU A 123 -5.45 -20.63 -19.61
C LEU A 123 -6.65 -21.20 -20.41
N GLU A 124 -6.81 -20.84 -21.69
CA GLU A 124 -7.99 -21.23 -22.49
C GLU A 124 -7.85 -22.64 -23.09
N VAL A 125 -6.63 -23.01 -23.48
CA VAL A 125 -6.37 -24.34 -24.08
C VAL A 125 -5.12 -24.95 -23.45
N LEU A 126 -5.29 -25.71 -22.38
CA LEU A 126 -4.19 -26.35 -21.66
C LEU A 126 -4.03 -27.80 -22.07
N SER A 127 -2.84 -28.15 -22.54
CA SER A 127 -2.43 -29.56 -22.57
C SER A 127 -2.30 -30.13 -21.14
N THR A 128 -2.28 -31.42 -20.96
CA THR A 128 -2.08 -32.05 -19.65
C THR A 128 -0.79 -31.55 -18.96
N LYS A 129 0.26 -31.35 -19.74
CA LYS A 129 1.54 -30.82 -19.26
C LYS A 129 1.40 -29.37 -18.78
N ASP A 130 0.77 -28.50 -19.57
CA ASP A 130 0.57 -27.09 -19.23
C ASP A 130 -0.32 -26.92 -17.99
N ARG A 131 -1.35 -27.79 -17.88
CA ARG A 131 -2.20 -27.81 -16.70
C ARG A 131 -1.41 -28.16 -15.43
N ALA A 132 -0.53 -29.14 -15.48
CA ALA A 132 0.31 -29.50 -14.34
C ALA A 132 1.26 -28.34 -13.97
N GLU A 133 1.81 -27.62 -14.95
CA GLU A 133 2.65 -26.44 -14.74
C GLU A 133 1.86 -25.31 -14.06
N VAL A 134 0.65 -25.00 -14.54
CA VAL A 134 -0.22 -23.96 -13.92
C VAL A 134 -0.58 -24.32 -12.49
N VAL A 135 -0.88 -25.59 -12.19
CA VAL A 135 -1.14 -26.03 -10.81
C VAL A 135 0.08 -25.79 -9.93
N GLY A 136 1.30 -26.15 -10.40
CA GLY A 136 2.53 -25.88 -9.67
C GLY A 136 2.78 -24.38 -9.44
N MET A 137 2.46 -23.53 -10.43
CA MET A 137 2.53 -22.07 -10.28
C MET A 137 1.49 -21.54 -9.30
N CYS A 138 0.28 -22.12 -9.29
CA CYS A 138 -0.75 -21.77 -8.33
C CYS A 138 -0.32 -22.11 -6.89
N ASP A 139 0.30 -23.25 -6.67
CA ASP A 139 0.85 -23.65 -5.37
C ASP A 139 1.93 -22.68 -4.90
N GLN A 140 2.80 -22.21 -5.81
CA GLN A 140 3.82 -21.21 -5.50
C GLN A 140 3.17 -19.86 -5.16
N TYR A 141 2.19 -19.42 -5.94
CA TYR A 141 1.43 -18.20 -5.72
C TYR A 141 0.74 -18.19 -4.35
N VAL A 142 0.04 -19.27 -4.01
CA VAL A 142 -0.64 -19.40 -2.71
C VAL A 142 0.36 -19.44 -1.54
N LYS A 143 1.53 -20.07 -1.74
CA LYS A 143 2.52 -20.28 -0.69
C LYS A 143 3.38 -19.06 -0.39
N TYR A 144 3.72 -18.29 -1.42
CA TYR A 144 4.68 -17.19 -1.32
C TYR A 144 4.07 -15.82 -1.65
N GLY A 145 2.80 -15.78 -2.02
CA GLY A 145 2.17 -14.55 -2.45
C GLY A 145 2.62 -14.08 -3.84
N ALA A 146 2.37 -12.83 -4.12
CA ALA A 146 2.51 -12.27 -5.45
C ALA A 146 3.11 -10.85 -5.49
N PHE A 147 3.97 -10.52 -4.56
CA PHE A 147 4.78 -9.32 -4.71
C PHE A 147 5.61 -9.42 -5.98
N PRO A 148 5.66 -8.37 -6.83
CA PRO A 148 6.33 -8.40 -8.14
C PRO A 148 7.78 -8.88 -8.06
N GLU A 149 8.52 -8.48 -7.05
CA GLU A 149 9.93 -8.81 -6.83
C GLU A 149 10.16 -10.31 -6.61
N LEU A 150 9.15 -11.04 -6.11
CA LEU A 150 9.24 -12.48 -5.87
C LEU A 150 9.41 -13.32 -7.14
N VAL A 151 9.17 -12.72 -8.32
CA VAL A 151 9.40 -13.39 -9.61
C VAL A 151 10.87 -13.75 -9.77
N ASP A 152 11.77 -12.84 -9.38
CA ASP A 152 13.22 -12.95 -9.62
C ASP A 152 14.01 -13.38 -8.37
N ILE A 153 13.40 -13.34 -7.18
CA ILE A 153 14.08 -13.63 -5.91
C ILE A 153 14.10 -15.14 -5.62
N ARG A 154 15.30 -15.69 -5.35
CA ARG A 154 15.50 -17.08 -4.98
C ARG A 154 15.03 -17.37 -3.54
N ASN A 155 15.40 -16.54 -2.58
CA ASN A 155 15.04 -16.72 -1.18
C ASN A 155 13.76 -15.94 -0.84
N LYS A 156 12.64 -16.42 -1.35
CA LYS A 156 11.32 -15.77 -1.21
C LYS A 156 10.93 -15.54 0.26
N ARG A 157 11.21 -16.52 1.12
CA ARG A 157 10.83 -16.43 2.55
C ARG A 157 11.59 -15.31 3.28
N GLU A 158 12.86 -15.13 3.00
CA GLU A 158 13.66 -14.06 3.61
C GLU A 158 13.19 -12.69 3.16
N TYR A 159 12.89 -12.56 1.87
CA TYR A 159 12.33 -11.33 1.31
C TYR A 159 10.97 -10.99 1.93
N LEU A 160 10.05 -11.97 2.04
CA LEU A 160 8.75 -11.78 2.69
C LEU A 160 8.88 -11.40 4.16
N ASN A 161 9.83 -12.02 4.89
CA ASN A 161 10.13 -11.62 6.25
C ASN A 161 10.62 -10.16 6.33
N SER A 162 11.43 -9.72 5.38
CA SER A 162 11.89 -8.33 5.32
C SER A 162 10.72 -7.37 5.09
N ILE A 163 9.85 -7.64 4.12
CA ILE A 163 8.62 -6.84 3.88
C ILE A 163 7.75 -6.81 5.14
N TYR A 164 7.49 -7.98 5.74
CA TYR A 164 6.70 -8.06 6.97
C TYR A 164 7.30 -7.19 8.08
N GLN A 165 8.62 -7.25 8.28
CA GLN A 165 9.30 -6.43 9.30
C GLN A 165 9.20 -4.94 9.00
N THR A 166 9.34 -4.53 7.74
CA THR A 166 9.20 -3.13 7.32
C THR A 166 7.79 -2.61 7.62
N ILE A 167 6.76 -3.33 7.21
CA ILE A 167 5.36 -2.94 7.46
C ILE A 167 5.06 -2.97 8.97
N TYR A 168 5.46 -4.06 9.64
CA TYR A 168 5.15 -4.25 11.05
C TYR A 168 5.83 -3.21 11.94
N LEU A 169 7.15 -3.06 11.82
CA LEU A 169 7.92 -2.14 12.67
C LEU A 169 7.77 -0.69 12.22
N GLY A 170 7.84 -0.44 10.92
CA GLY A 170 7.80 0.92 10.36
C GLY A 170 6.38 1.47 10.34
N ASP A 171 5.50 0.87 9.55
CA ASP A 171 4.18 1.43 9.26
C ASP A 171 3.18 1.25 10.41
N ILE A 172 3.24 0.13 11.14
CA ILE A 172 2.30 -0.12 12.23
C ILE A 172 2.85 0.41 13.55
N MET A 173 4.00 -0.09 14.01
CA MET A 173 4.50 0.20 15.36
C MET A 173 5.05 1.62 15.49
N THR A 174 6.07 1.98 14.70
CA THR A 174 6.80 3.24 14.84
C THR A 174 5.93 4.43 14.44
N ARG A 175 5.31 4.38 13.26
CA ARG A 175 4.46 5.47 12.77
C ARG A 175 3.32 5.82 13.70
N ASN A 176 2.71 4.82 14.36
CA ASN A 176 1.61 5.03 15.30
C ASN A 176 2.04 5.06 16.76
N LYS A 177 3.34 5.12 17.05
CA LYS A 177 3.93 5.18 18.40
C LYS A 177 3.41 4.08 19.32
N ILE A 178 3.21 2.88 18.78
CA ILE A 178 2.73 1.72 19.55
C ILE A 178 3.90 1.12 20.33
N THR A 179 3.71 0.92 21.63
CA THR A 179 4.71 0.29 22.51
C THR A 179 4.36 -1.15 22.90
N ASN A 180 3.10 -1.54 22.74
CA ASN A 180 2.63 -2.89 23.12
C ASN A 180 2.74 -3.87 21.94
N ASP A 181 3.97 -4.32 21.65
CA ASP A 181 4.28 -5.31 20.62
C ASP A 181 3.51 -6.63 20.82
N PHE A 182 3.42 -7.11 22.07
CA PHE A 182 2.73 -8.35 22.38
C PHE A 182 1.27 -8.34 21.92
N ALA A 183 0.56 -7.25 22.19
CA ALA A 183 -0.86 -7.12 21.82
C ALA A 183 -1.03 -7.08 20.28
N VAL A 184 -0.16 -6.36 19.56
CA VAL A 184 -0.22 -6.28 18.09
C VAL A 184 0.01 -7.65 17.48
N ARG A 185 1.03 -8.39 17.92
CA ARG A 185 1.31 -9.76 17.44
C ARG A 185 0.15 -10.72 17.74
N LEU A 186 -0.46 -10.60 18.91
CA LEU A 186 -1.58 -11.46 19.29
C LEU A 186 -2.83 -11.18 18.43
N ILE A 187 -3.09 -9.90 18.10
CA ILE A 187 -4.16 -9.51 17.18
C ILE A 187 -3.90 -10.11 15.79
N LEU A 188 -2.71 -9.92 15.23
CA LEU A 188 -2.34 -10.47 13.92
C LEU A 188 -2.48 -11.98 13.87
N LYS A 189 -1.94 -12.67 14.89
CA LYS A 189 -2.08 -14.14 15.00
C LYS A 189 -3.54 -14.57 15.06
N LYS A 190 -4.37 -13.85 15.82
CA LYS A 190 -5.80 -14.19 15.93
C LYS A 190 -6.54 -13.94 14.63
N ILE A 191 -6.22 -12.89 13.90
CA ILE A 191 -6.78 -12.62 12.58
C ILE A 191 -6.37 -13.74 11.61
N ALA A 192 -5.09 -14.16 11.59
CA ALA A 192 -4.61 -15.25 10.75
C ALA A 192 -5.35 -16.57 11.03
N GLU A 193 -5.60 -16.90 12.31
CA GLU A 193 -6.38 -18.09 12.69
C GLU A 193 -7.88 -17.99 12.31
N SER A 194 -8.37 -16.78 12.06
CA SER A 194 -9.80 -16.50 11.84
C SER A 194 -10.11 -16.05 10.42
N VAL A 195 -9.19 -16.24 9.47
CA VAL A 195 -9.43 -15.90 8.05
C VAL A 195 -10.73 -16.55 7.56
N ALA A 196 -11.49 -15.81 6.77
CA ALA A 196 -12.82 -16.16 6.27
C ALA A 196 -13.93 -16.29 7.33
N LYS A 197 -13.65 -16.09 8.62
CA LYS A 197 -14.65 -16.13 9.70
C LYS A 197 -14.89 -14.73 10.26
N PRO A 198 -16.14 -14.37 10.63
CA PRO A 198 -16.42 -13.11 11.31
C PRO A 198 -15.65 -13.00 12.62
N LEU A 199 -15.00 -11.88 12.85
CA LEU A 199 -14.23 -11.62 14.06
C LEU A 199 -14.55 -10.23 14.62
N SER A 200 -15.25 -10.19 15.75
CA SER A 200 -15.64 -8.92 16.36
C SER A 200 -14.54 -8.33 17.23
N PHE A 201 -14.52 -7.00 17.34
CA PHE A 201 -13.63 -6.29 18.26
C PHE A 201 -13.81 -6.69 19.72
N ASN A 202 -15.05 -7.03 20.15
CA ASN A 202 -15.30 -7.54 21.50
C ASN A 202 -14.58 -8.88 21.72
N ARG A 203 -14.61 -9.78 20.73
CA ARG A 203 -13.91 -11.06 20.80
C ARG A 203 -12.39 -10.87 20.84
N LEU A 204 -11.84 -9.98 20.02
CA LEU A 204 -10.42 -9.64 20.07
C LEU A 204 -10.02 -9.08 21.43
N SER A 205 -10.77 -8.11 21.96
CA SER A 205 -10.49 -7.52 23.27
C SER A 205 -10.53 -8.57 24.40
N ASN A 206 -11.48 -9.49 24.38
CA ASN A 206 -11.57 -10.57 25.37
C ASN A 206 -10.38 -11.54 25.29
N ILE A 207 -9.93 -11.89 24.08
CA ILE A 207 -8.74 -12.74 23.87
C ILE A 207 -7.49 -12.05 24.42
N LEU A 208 -7.30 -10.78 24.11
CA LEU A 208 -6.17 -9.98 24.62
C LEU A 208 -6.17 -9.96 26.16
N LYS A 209 -7.32 -9.68 26.75
CA LYS A 209 -7.48 -9.66 28.20
C LYS A 209 -7.13 -11.02 28.82
N SER A 210 -7.62 -12.11 28.24
CA SER A 210 -7.34 -13.47 28.72
C SER A 210 -5.85 -13.85 28.59
N ALA A 211 -5.14 -13.25 27.64
CA ALA A 211 -3.70 -13.44 27.44
C ALA A 211 -2.83 -12.46 28.27
N GLY A 212 -3.44 -11.65 29.13
CA GLY A 212 -2.72 -10.68 29.97
C GLY A 212 -2.44 -9.33 29.33
N ALA A 213 -2.89 -9.10 28.09
CA ALA A 213 -2.80 -7.79 27.43
C ALA A 213 -4.10 -7.00 27.69
N VAL A 214 -4.13 -6.24 28.75
CA VAL A 214 -5.32 -5.43 29.12
C VAL A 214 -5.34 -4.16 28.29
N LEU A 215 -6.11 -4.16 27.19
CA LEU A 215 -6.34 -3.01 26.32
C LEU A 215 -7.81 -2.63 26.28
N GLY A 216 -8.10 -1.34 26.21
CA GLY A 216 -9.44 -0.84 25.94
C GLY A 216 -9.90 -1.24 24.52
N LYS A 217 -11.20 -1.46 24.35
CA LYS A 217 -11.79 -1.81 23.05
C LYS A 217 -11.39 -0.80 21.95
N GLN A 218 -11.36 0.49 22.26
CA GLN A 218 -10.99 1.53 21.29
C GLN A 218 -9.55 1.37 20.81
N THR A 219 -8.62 1.01 21.71
CA THR A 219 -7.22 0.74 21.32
C THR A 219 -7.13 -0.46 20.39
N VAL A 220 -7.91 -1.51 20.61
CA VAL A 220 -7.97 -2.68 19.70
C VAL A 220 -8.48 -2.26 18.32
N ILE A 221 -9.52 -1.44 18.27
CA ILE A 221 -10.06 -0.88 17.01
C ILE A 221 -8.97 -0.08 16.29
N ASN A 222 -8.26 0.80 17.01
CA ASN A 222 -7.21 1.60 16.43
C ASN A 222 -6.07 0.72 15.89
N TYR A 223 -5.64 -0.31 16.61
CA TYR A 223 -4.57 -1.20 16.16
C TYR A 223 -4.95 -1.95 14.88
N VAL A 224 -6.17 -2.46 14.80
CA VAL A 224 -6.68 -3.09 13.57
C VAL A 224 -6.78 -2.06 12.45
N GLY A 225 -7.21 -0.83 12.75
CA GLY A 225 -7.22 0.28 11.79
C GLY A 225 -5.83 0.55 11.21
N TYR A 226 -4.79 0.60 12.04
CA TYR A 226 -3.42 0.81 11.58
C TYR A 226 -2.90 -0.32 10.69
N MET A 227 -3.32 -1.57 10.95
CA MET A 227 -3.01 -2.71 10.09
C MET A 227 -3.72 -2.61 8.73
N MET A 228 -4.91 -2.04 8.69
CA MET A 228 -5.63 -1.76 7.44
C MET A 228 -5.02 -0.57 6.69
N ASP A 229 -4.66 0.49 7.41
CA ASP A 229 -4.02 1.68 6.84
C ASP A 229 -2.66 1.36 6.19
N SER A 230 -1.94 0.35 6.70
CA SER A 230 -0.67 -0.14 6.14
C SER A 230 -0.83 -1.18 5.02
N TYR A 231 -2.04 -1.36 4.50
CA TYR A 231 -2.35 -2.39 3.50
C TYR A 231 -2.00 -3.83 3.90
N MET A 232 -1.71 -4.09 5.19
CA MET A 232 -1.49 -5.46 5.66
C MET A 232 -2.78 -6.28 5.68
N LEU A 233 -3.89 -5.64 6.03
CA LEU A 233 -5.21 -6.26 6.13
C LEU A 233 -6.25 -5.51 5.30
N PHE A 234 -7.26 -6.25 4.85
CA PHE A 234 -8.52 -5.67 4.39
C PHE A 234 -9.71 -6.43 4.98
N THR A 235 -10.89 -5.82 4.89
CA THR A 235 -12.12 -6.40 5.41
C THR A 235 -13.12 -6.69 4.31
N LEU A 236 -13.86 -7.78 4.47
CA LEU A 236 -15.06 -8.06 3.71
C LEU A 236 -16.25 -8.06 4.65
N GLN A 237 -17.26 -7.27 4.29
CA GLN A 237 -18.52 -7.21 5.03
C GLN A 237 -19.57 -8.10 4.36
N ASN A 238 -20.46 -8.69 5.14
CA ASN A 238 -21.60 -9.41 4.58
C ASN A 238 -22.60 -8.40 4.00
N TYR A 239 -22.80 -8.43 2.69
CA TYR A 239 -23.71 -7.49 2.00
C TYR A 239 -25.12 -7.52 2.55
N ALA A 240 -25.64 -8.71 2.89
CA ALA A 240 -27.00 -8.89 3.39
C ALA A 240 -27.18 -8.60 4.90
N ALA A 241 -26.07 -8.39 5.65
CA ALA A 241 -26.13 -8.13 7.08
C ALA A 241 -26.65 -6.72 7.40
N LYS A 242 -27.18 -6.54 8.61
CA LYS A 242 -27.54 -5.21 9.13
C LYS A 242 -26.29 -4.36 9.31
N LEU A 243 -26.42 -3.03 9.22
CA LEU A 243 -25.29 -2.09 9.33
C LEU A 243 -24.43 -2.34 10.58
N VAL A 244 -25.04 -2.53 11.74
CA VAL A 244 -24.32 -2.79 12.99
C VAL A 244 -23.46 -4.06 12.89
N GLU A 245 -23.96 -5.12 12.27
CA GLU A 245 -23.22 -6.37 12.09
C GLU A 245 -22.07 -6.20 11.12
N LYS A 246 -22.28 -5.46 10.01
CA LYS A 246 -21.23 -5.11 9.05
C LYS A 246 -20.03 -4.46 9.73
N GLU A 247 -20.30 -3.47 10.58
CA GLU A 247 -19.26 -2.67 11.24
C GLU A 247 -18.61 -3.40 12.43
N THR A 248 -19.35 -4.27 13.11
CA THR A 248 -18.86 -4.88 14.36
C THR A 248 -18.28 -6.28 14.22
N SER A 249 -18.53 -6.95 13.10
CA SER A 249 -18.11 -8.34 12.87
C SER A 249 -17.69 -8.62 11.43
N PRO A 250 -16.74 -7.84 10.86
CA PRO A 250 -16.24 -8.08 9.52
C PRO A 250 -15.42 -9.38 9.48
N LYS A 251 -15.17 -9.87 8.26
CA LYS A 251 -14.14 -10.87 7.98
C LYS A 251 -12.85 -10.14 7.58
N TYR A 252 -11.73 -10.58 8.14
CA TYR A 252 -10.42 -10.02 7.83
C TYR A 252 -9.64 -10.94 6.91
N TYR A 253 -8.90 -10.35 6.00
CA TYR A 253 -8.01 -11.04 5.08
C TYR A 253 -6.69 -10.27 5.02
N PHE A 254 -5.59 -11.00 4.83
CA PHE A 254 -4.31 -10.39 4.50
C PHE A 254 -4.30 -9.99 3.03
N MET A 255 -3.58 -8.91 2.71
CA MET A 255 -3.47 -8.40 1.35
C MET A 255 -2.73 -9.40 0.44
N ASP A 256 -1.79 -10.12 0.99
CA ASP A 256 -1.00 -11.15 0.33
C ASP A 256 -0.94 -12.41 1.20
N THR A 257 -0.72 -13.56 0.59
CA THR A 257 -0.69 -14.87 1.27
C THR A 257 0.71 -15.31 1.66
N GLY A 258 1.72 -14.65 1.16
CA GLY A 258 3.14 -14.92 1.37
C GLY A 258 3.76 -14.47 2.70
#